data_7787329514031a7742ee278e739bb228
#
_entry.id   7787329514031a7742ee278e739bb228
#
_cell.length_a   1.000
_cell.length_b   1.000
_cell.length_c   1.000
_cell.angle_alpha   90.00
_cell.angle_beta   90.00
_cell.angle_gamma   90.00
#
_symmetry.space_group_name_H-M   'P 1'
#
loop_
_entity.id
_entity.type
_entity.pdbx_description
1 polymer ?
#
loop_
_entity_poly.entity_id
_entity_poly.type
_entity_poly.pdbx_seq_one_letter_code
_entity_poly.pdbx_strand_id
1 'polypeptide(L)'
;MFVRLTLADVKEGEMNNLLNYVKNSVIPSYEGLSGLLGIAACSTEDGKFMAWSTWANEGAKEASIESFNQALAGAMDMLDSKPESMEGPMVAGQTYVLVPKDGEEPFLARFVIGSGTQEGKTYDDVADFMTNTVYPAYESTEGIFAAGACKTGENTGFSFNFWTDTTAVENARPVISEVVSSAVSELISEEPKEYSGVCNIVKNYVDFPVGKLSDLNS
;
A
#
# COMPACT_ATOMS: atom_id res chain seq x y z
N MET A 1 -8.38 10.18 -1.44
CA MET A 1 -7.55 9.29 -2.29
C MET A 1 -8.13 7.90 -2.34
N PHE A 2 -7.77 7.12 -3.34
CA PHE A 2 -8.21 5.74 -3.53
C PHE A 2 -7.00 4.87 -3.86
N VAL A 3 -6.91 3.66 -3.29
CA VAL A 3 -5.74 2.78 -3.48
C VAL A 3 -6.21 1.44 -4.02
N ARG A 4 -5.48 0.90 -4.99
CA ARG A 4 -5.58 -0.49 -5.42
C ARG A 4 -4.29 -1.21 -5.06
N LEU A 5 -4.39 -2.28 -4.29
CA LEU A 5 -3.32 -3.22 -3.98
C LEU A 5 -3.55 -4.50 -4.80
N THR A 6 -2.51 -5.03 -5.40
CA THR A 6 -2.53 -6.28 -6.17
C THR A 6 -1.43 -7.21 -5.65
N LEU A 7 -1.81 -8.44 -5.34
CA LEU A 7 -0.93 -9.52 -4.91
C LEU A 7 -1.03 -10.68 -5.91
N ALA A 8 0.10 -11.32 -6.23
CA ALA A 8 0.11 -12.45 -7.14
C ALA A 8 1.17 -13.50 -6.77
N ASP A 9 0.84 -14.76 -6.97
CA ASP A 9 1.81 -15.84 -7.01
C ASP A 9 2.46 -15.87 -8.40
N VAL A 10 3.78 -15.93 -8.42
CA VAL A 10 4.59 -15.79 -9.63
C VAL A 10 5.25 -17.13 -9.93
N LYS A 11 5.21 -17.55 -11.19
CA LYS A 11 5.89 -18.77 -11.67
C LYS A 11 7.37 -18.73 -11.33
N GLU A 12 7.93 -19.88 -11.03
CA GLU A 12 9.35 -20.02 -10.70
C GLU A 12 10.24 -19.38 -11.78
N GLY A 13 11.12 -18.48 -11.37
CA GLY A 13 12.04 -17.76 -12.26
C GLY A 13 11.45 -16.53 -12.96
N GLU A 14 10.12 -16.28 -12.91
CA GLU A 14 9.47 -15.19 -13.64
C GLU A 14 9.40 -13.85 -12.89
N MET A 15 9.76 -13.77 -11.63
CA MET A 15 9.66 -12.53 -10.84
C MET A 15 10.38 -11.35 -11.49
N ASN A 16 11.62 -11.54 -11.94
CA ASN A 16 12.37 -10.48 -12.58
C ASN A 16 11.76 -10.05 -13.92
N ASN A 17 11.19 -10.98 -14.68
CA ASN A 17 10.49 -10.69 -15.94
C ASN A 17 9.24 -9.87 -15.67
N LEU A 18 8.47 -10.23 -14.63
CA LEU A 18 7.26 -9.50 -14.22
C LEU A 18 7.60 -8.08 -13.74
N LEU A 19 8.62 -7.91 -12.90
CA LEU A 19 9.06 -6.60 -12.44
C LEU A 19 9.54 -5.72 -13.61
N ASN A 20 10.31 -6.28 -14.54
CA ASN A 20 10.73 -5.60 -15.75
C ASN A 20 9.54 -5.22 -16.65
N TYR A 21 8.54 -6.10 -16.77
CA TYR A 21 7.32 -5.79 -17.49
C TYR A 21 6.56 -4.62 -16.86
N VAL A 22 6.44 -4.59 -15.52
CA VAL A 22 5.81 -3.46 -14.84
C VAL A 22 6.57 -2.16 -15.11
N LYS A 23 7.90 -2.18 -14.97
CA LYS A 23 8.73 -0.99 -15.17
C LYS A 23 8.67 -0.46 -16.60
N ASN A 24 8.76 -1.36 -17.60
CA ASN A 24 8.97 -0.96 -19.00
C ASN A 24 7.69 -0.91 -19.83
N SER A 25 6.58 -1.48 -19.35
CA SER A 25 5.32 -1.54 -20.09
C SER A 25 4.14 -0.99 -19.30
N VAL A 26 3.95 -1.41 -18.03
CA VAL A 26 2.78 -1.01 -17.25
C VAL A 26 2.89 0.47 -16.83
N ILE A 27 3.99 0.88 -16.20
CA ILE A 27 4.18 2.29 -15.78
C ILE A 27 4.05 3.25 -16.96
N PRO A 28 4.71 3.04 -18.11
CA PRO A 28 4.51 3.89 -19.28
C PRO A 28 3.06 3.93 -19.81
N SER A 29 2.34 2.82 -19.75
CA SER A 29 0.92 2.78 -20.17
C SER A 29 -0.02 3.57 -19.25
N TYR A 30 0.42 3.85 -18.05
CA TYR A 30 -0.32 4.65 -17.07
C TYR A 30 0.03 6.14 -17.13
N GLU A 31 1.09 6.52 -17.84
CA GLU A 31 1.44 7.92 -18.03
C GLU A 31 0.32 8.68 -18.73
N GLY A 32 -0.06 9.81 -18.14
CA GLY A 32 -1.16 10.64 -18.63
C GLY A 32 -2.56 10.23 -18.17
N LEU A 33 -2.71 9.15 -17.42
CA LEU A 33 -4.00 8.84 -16.79
C LEU A 33 -4.33 9.90 -15.72
N SER A 34 -5.46 10.56 -15.91
CA SER A 34 -5.90 11.63 -15.02
C SER A 34 -6.15 11.10 -13.61
N GLY A 35 -5.59 11.80 -12.61
CA GLY A 35 -5.79 11.48 -11.21
C GLY A 35 -4.94 10.33 -10.67
N LEU A 36 -4.01 9.76 -11.45
CA LEU A 36 -2.98 8.87 -10.93
C LEU A 36 -1.97 9.68 -10.12
N LEU A 37 -1.75 9.29 -8.86
CA LEU A 37 -0.84 9.97 -7.93
C LEU A 37 0.49 9.22 -7.78
N GLY A 38 0.47 7.89 -7.82
CA GLY A 38 1.67 7.06 -7.72
C GLY A 38 1.39 5.61 -8.05
N ILE A 39 2.43 4.90 -8.43
CA ILE A 39 2.44 3.45 -8.69
C ILE A 39 3.77 2.87 -8.21
N ALA A 40 3.72 1.71 -7.59
CA ALA A 40 4.93 0.99 -7.20
C ALA A 40 4.72 -0.52 -7.26
N ALA A 41 5.84 -1.25 -7.34
CA ALA A 41 5.84 -2.71 -7.33
C ALA A 41 7.13 -3.25 -6.73
N CYS A 42 7.02 -4.42 -6.10
CA CYS A 42 8.14 -5.18 -5.56
C CYS A 42 7.85 -6.69 -5.50
N SER A 43 8.87 -7.47 -5.21
CA SER A 43 8.72 -8.81 -4.68
C SER A 43 8.64 -8.75 -3.16
N THR A 44 7.77 -9.55 -2.56
CA THR A 44 7.69 -9.69 -1.10
C THR A 44 8.73 -10.69 -0.59
N GLU A 45 8.97 -10.67 0.73
CA GLU A 45 9.91 -11.60 1.38
C GLU A 45 9.48 -13.07 1.23
N ASP A 46 8.17 -13.34 1.15
CA ASP A 46 7.61 -14.66 0.91
C ASP A 46 7.50 -15.04 -0.58
N GLY A 47 8.08 -14.21 -1.47
CA GLY A 47 8.21 -14.51 -2.91
C GLY A 47 6.98 -14.16 -3.76
N LYS A 48 6.00 -13.45 -3.22
CA LYS A 48 4.88 -12.93 -4.02
C LYS A 48 5.27 -11.65 -4.77
N PHE A 49 4.56 -11.37 -5.84
CA PHE A 49 4.52 -10.05 -6.44
C PHE A 49 3.52 -9.18 -5.69
N MET A 50 3.92 -7.96 -5.38
CA MET A 50 3.08 -6.94 -4.78
C MET A 50 3.19 -5.65 -5.57
N ALA A 51 2.05 -5.07 -5.96
CA ALA A 51 1.98 -3.78 -6.63
C ALA A 51 0.81 -2.97 -6.10
N TRP A 52 0.95 -1.65 -6.10
CA TRP A 52 -0.18 -0.77 -5.78
C TRP A 52 -0.17 0.47 -6.64
N SER A 53 -1.34 1.06 -6.78
CA SER A 53 -1.54 2.36 -7.41
C SER A 53 -2.42 3.24 -6.53
N THR A 54 -2.06 4.53 -6.45
CA THR A 54 -2.77 5.53 -5.66
C THR A 54 -3.40 6.54 -6.61
N TRP A 55 -4.67 6.85 -6.37
CA TRP A 55 -5.51 7.68 -7.22
C TRP A 55 -6.12 8.83 -6.43
N ALA A 56 -6.40 9.94 -7.09
CA ALA A 56 -7.05 11.10 -6.48
C ALA A 56 -8.44 10.74 -5.92
N ASN A 57 -9.17 9.90 -6.63
CA ASN A 57 -10.51 9.43 -6.22
C ASN A 57 -10.88 8.13 -6.95
N GLU A 58 -12.04 7.56 -6.59
CA GLU A 58 -12.57 6.33 -7.18
C GLU A 58 -12.83 6.46 -8.69
N GLY A 59 -13.41 7.57 -9.15
CA GLY A 59 -13.69 7.79 -10.56
C GLY A 59 -12.41 7.79 -11.43
N ALA A 60 -11.30 8.35 -10.93
CA ALA A 60 -10.02 8.28 -11.62
C ALA A 60 -9.50 6.83 -11.70
N LYS A 61 -9.64 6.06 -10.62
CA LYS A 61 -9.28 4.64 -10.60
C LYS A 61 -10.18 3.84 -11.57
N GLU A 62 -11.48 4.09 -11.60
CA GLU A 62 -12.40 3.42 -12.52
C GLU A 62 -12.06 3.71 -13.99
N ALA A 63 -11.71 4.94 -14.32
CA ALA A 63 -11.27 5.31 -15.67
C ALA A 63 -10.00 4.56 -16.12
N SER A 64 -9.22 4.01 -15.19
CA SER A 64 -8.01 3.23 -15.47
C SER A 64 -8.26 1.74 -15.74
N ILE A 65 -9.51 1.26 -15.65
CA ILE A 65 -9.80 -0.19 -15.64
C ILE A 65 -9.35 -0.90 -16.92
N GLU A 66 -9.43 -0.23 -18.06
CA GLU A 66 -8.97 -0.80 -19.32
C GLU A 66 -7.45 -0.99 -19.35
N SER A 67 -6.69 0.03 -18.91
CA SER A 67 -5.23 -0.05 -18.79
C SER A 67 -4.82 -1.13 -17.78
N PHE A 68 -5.56 -1.24 -16.66
CA PHE A 68 -5.32 -2.30 -15.67
C PHE A 68 -5.54 -3.70 -16.26
N ASN A 69 -6.63 -3.91 -16.99
CA ASN A 69 -6.93 -5.19 -17.63
C ASN A 69 -5.90 -5.55 -18.70
N GLN A 70 -5.41 -4.59 -19.48
CA GLN A 70 -4.34 -4.79 -20.44
C GLN A 70 -3.02 -5.17 -19.75
N ALA A 71 -2.65 -4.46 -18.67
CA ALA A 71 -1.48 -4.78 -17.87
C ALA A 71 -1.57 -6.20 -17.28
N LEU A 72 -2.72 -6.56 -16.75
CA LEU A 72 -2.98 -7.89 -16.22
C LEU A 72 -2.87 -8.96 -17.31
N ALA A 73 -3.47 -8.75 -18.47
CA ALA A 73 -3.41 -9.70 -19.58
C ALA A 73 -1.96 -9.96 -20.04
N GLY A 74 -1.12 -8.93 -20.07
CA GLY A 74 0.30 -9.07 -20.41
C GLY A 74 1.13 -9.77 -19.32
N ALA A 75 0.66 -9.80 -18.07
CA ALA A 75 1.35 -10.46 -16.97
C ALA A 75 0.97 -11.95 -16.79
N MET A 76 -0.19 -12.39 -17.31
CA MET A 76 -0.76 -13.72 -17.00
C MET A 76 0.15 -14.89 -17.26
N ASP A 77 1.00 -14.83 -18.30
CA ASP A 77 1.93 -15.92 -18.62
C ASP A 77 3.04 -16.08 -17.58
N MET A 78 3.30 -15.06 -16.76
CA MET A 78 4.30 -15.04 -15.68
C MET A 78 3.72 -15.41 -14.31
N LEU A 79 2.39 -15.53 -14.21
CA LEU A 79 1.68 -15.78 -12.94
C LEU A 79 1.22 -17.24 -12.83
N ASP A 80 1.21 -17.78 -11.61
CA ASP A 80 0.67 -19.11 -11.31
C ASP A 80 -0.86 -19.12 -11.30
N SER A 81 -1.46 -18.00 -10.90
CA SER A 81 -2.91 -17.84 -10.79
C SER A 81 -3.33 -16.40 -11.10
N LYS A 82 -4.64 -16.17 -11.18
CA LYS A 82 -5.17 -14.81 -11.29
C LYS A 82 -4.80 -14.02 -10.01
N PRO A 83 -4.24 -12.79 -10.15
CA PRO A 83 -3.94 -11.94 -9.00
C PRO A 83 -5.14 -11.65 -8.12
N GLU A 84 -4.88 -11.51 -6.84
CA GLU A 84 -5.83 -10.93 -5.89
C GLU A 84 -5.68 -9.40 -5.90
N SER A 85 -6.78 -8.69 -6.07
CA SER A 85 -6.80 -7.23 -5.97
C SER A 85 -7.77 -6.78 -4.90
N MET A 86 -7.31 -5.87 -4.06
CA MET A 86 -8.11 -5.17 -3.06
C MET A 86 -8.05 -3.69 -3.34
N GLU A 87 -9.17 -3.02 -3.21
CA GLU A 87 -9.24 -1.59 -3.50
C GLU A 87 -10.24 -0.89 -2.60
N GLY A 88 -9.95 0.36 -2.27
CA GLY A 88 -10.84 1.17 -1.45
C GLY A 88 -10.36 2.59 -1.23
N PRO A 89 -11.25 3.45 -0.71
CA PRO A 89 -10.87 4.77 -0.29
C PRO A 89 -9.85 4.69 0.85
N MET A 90 -8.87 5.60 0.83
CA MET A 90 -8.00 5.82 1.96
C MET A 90 -8.80 6.59 3.01
N VAL A 91 -9.00 5.97 4.17
CA VAL A 91 -9.79 6.51 5.29
C VAL A 91 -8.92 7.16 6.36
N ALA A 92 -7.63 6.81 6.40
CA ALA A 92 -6.63 7.44 7.24
C ALA A 92 -5.27 7.44 6.52
N GLY A 93 -4.45 8.46 6.75
CA GLY A 93 -3.11 8.50 6.16
C GLY A 93 -2.29 9.70 6.62
N GLN A 94 -0.99 9.48 6.76
CA GLN A 94 -0.02 10.45 7.22
C GLN A 94 1.29 10.28 6.44
N THR A 95 1.90 11.39 6.01
CA THR A 95 3.28 11.45 5.55
C THR A 95 4.15 12.12 6.61
N TYR A 96 5.32 11.56 6.86
CA TYR A 96 6.26 12.03 7.88
C TYR A 96 7.41 12.83 7.28
N VAL A 97 7.69 12.60 6.00
CA VAL A 97 8.67 13.34 5.22
C VAL A 97 8.06 13.71 3.86
N LEU A 98 8.64 14.71 3.20
CA LEU A 98 8.29 15.00 1.82
C LEU A 98 8.66 13.79 0.94
N VAL A 99 7.67 13.23 0.23
CA VAL A 99 7.92 12.23 -0.81
C VAL A 99 7.82 12.93 -2.16
N PRO A 100 8.95 13.15 -2.85
CA PRO A 100 8.98 13.99 -4.04
C PRO A 100 8.32 13.28 -5.23
N LYS A 101 7.78 14.08 -6.14
CA LYS A 101 7.47 13.65 -7.49
C LYS A 101 8.74 13.09 -8.14
N ASP A 102 8.57 12.02 -8.92
CA ASP A 102 9.67 11.33 -9.59
C ASP A 102 10.75 10.75 -8.64
N GLY A 103 10.43 10.60 -7.35
CA GLY A 103 11.29 9.86 -6.42
C GLY A 103 11.44 8.40 -6.88
N GLU A 104 12.70 7.94 -7.01
CA GLU A 104 13.04 6.60 -7.49
C GLU A 104 13.88 5.82 -6.47
N GLU A 105 14.09 6.38 -5.28
CA GLU A 105 14.90 5.70 -4.26
C GLU A 105 14.17 4.45 -3.74
N PRO A 106 14.87 3.31 -3.62
CA PRO A 106 14.30 2.11 -3.03
C PRO A 106 13.81 2.34 -1.61
N PHE A 107 12.69 1.73 -1.25
CA PHE A 107 12.16 1.77 0.11
C PHE A 107 11.50 0.44 0.47
N LEU A 108 11.35 0.17 1.75
CA LEU A 108 10.61 -0.98 2.23
C LEU A 108 9.11 -0.63 2.33
N ALA A 109 8.29 -1.36 1.59
CA ALA A 109 6.84 -1.32 1.72
C ALA A 109 6.35 -2.49 2.58
N ARG A 110 5.41 -2.20 3.47
CA ARG A 110 4.74 -3.18 4.30
C ARG A 110 3.24 -2.95 4.23
N PHE A 111 2.50 -4.00 3.86
CA PHE A 111 1.04 -4.02 3.83
C PHE A 111 0.52 -5.02 4.85
N VAL A 112 -0.53 -4.64 5.56
CA VAL A 112 -1.21 -5.46 6.56
C VAL A 112 -2.68 -5.55 6.17
N ILE A 113 -3.14 -6.75 5.83
CA ILE A 113 -4.49 -7.01 5.35
C ILE A 113 -5.31 -7.58 6.49
N GLY A 114 -6.30 -6.82 6.93
CA GLY A 114 -7.27 -7.23 7.92
C GLY A 114 -8.50 -7.87 7.28
N SER A 115 -8.84 -9.08 7.71
CA SER A 115 -9.96 -9.86 7.17
C SER A 115 -11.25 -9.74 7.97
N GLY A 116 -11.25 -9.01 9.10
CA GLY A 116 -12.45 -8.80 9.89
C GLY A 116 -12.20 -7.92 11.11
N THR A 117 -13.28 -7.27 11.56
CA THR A 117 -13.30 -6.55 12.84
C THR A 117 -14.07 -7.35 13.89
N GLN A 118 -13.87 -7.04 15.17
CA GLN A 118 -14.63 -7.60 16.27
C GLN A 118 -16.13 -7.24 16.14
N GLU A 119 -16.99 -8.04 16.78
CA GLU A 119 -18.44 -7.78 16.79
C GLU A 119 -18.75 -6.37 17.31
N GLY A 120 -19.56 -5.63 16.57
CA GLY A 120 -19.92 -4.25 16.87
C GLY A 120 -18.84 -3.21 16.51
N LYS A 121 -17.77 -3.61 15.86
CA LYS A 121 -16.71 -2.75 15.33
C LYS A 121 -16.76 -2.70 13.81
N THR A 122 -16.30 -1.61 13.24
CA THR A 122 -16.17 -1.40 11.79
C THR A 122 -14.72 -1.05 11.44
N TYR A 123 -14.39 -1.02 10.15
CA TYR A 123 -13.06 -0.56 9.73
C TYR A 123 -12.83 0.93 9.98
N ASP A 124 -13.89 1.71 10.22
CA ASP A 124 -13.76 3.13 10.63
C ASP A 124 -13.19 3.22 12.06
N ASP A 125 -13.57 2.30 12.99
CA ASP A 125 -12.94 2.21 14.32
C ASP A 125 -11.43 1.90 14.22
N VAL A 126 -11.04 1.05 13.25
CA VAL A 126 -9.61 0.77 12.97
C VAL A 126 -8.91 2.02 12.43
N ALA A 127 -9.51 2.75 11.50
CA ALA A 127 -8.97 4.00 10.95
C ALA A 127 -8.81 5.08 12.02
N ASP A 128 -9.78 5.20 12.92
CA ASP A 128 -9.72 6.13 14.07
C ASP A 128 -8.58 5.77 15.02
N PHE A 129 -8.40 4.47 15.31
CA PHE A 129 -7.28 4.01 16.12
C PHE A 129 -5.94 4.28 15.43
N MET A 130 -5.82 3.99 14.14
CA MET A 130 -4.59 4.31 13.37
C MET A 130 -4.27 5.80 13.47
N THR A 131 -5.25 6.67 13.25
CA THR A 131 -5.09 8.13 13.25
C THR A 131 -4.72 8.69 14.62
N ASN A 132 -5.38 8.21 15.67
CA ASN A 132 -5.26 8.82 16.99
C ASN A 132 -4.18 8.18 17.87
N THR A 133 -3.69 6.99 17.52
CA THR A 133 -2.77 6.23 18.36
C THR A 133 -1.53 5.75 17.59
N VAL A 134 -1.69 5.09 16.44
CA VAL A 134 -0.54 4.50 15.71
C VAL A 134 0.28 5.58 15.01
N TYR A 135 -0.36 6.49 14.29
CA TYR A 135 0.36 7.52 13.53
C TYR A 135 1.16 8.48 14.42
N PRO A 136 0.64 8.94 15.59
CA PRO A 136 1.46 9.68 16.55
C PRO A 136 2.67 8.88 17.08
N ALA A 137 2.54 7.57 17.26
CA ALA A 137 3.67 6.73 17.67
C ALA A 137 4.76 6.66 16.60
N TYR A 138 4.38 6.64 15.32
CA TYR A 138 5.33 6.70 14.20
C TYR A 138 6.13 8.01 14.16
N GLU A 139 5.61 9.14 14.64
CA GLU A 139 6.36 10.42 14.69
C GLU A 139 7.63 10.34 15.53
N SER A 140 7.67 9.41 16.48
CA SER A 140 8.85 9.15 17.32
C SER A 140 9.86 8.18 16.72
N THR A 141 9.58 7.63 15.53
CA THR A 141 10.45 6.64 14.87
C THR A 141 11.19 7.25 13.70
N GLU A 142 12.43 6.80 13.48
CA GLU A 142 13.22 7.23 12.33
C GLU A 142 12.97 6.33 11.11
N GLY A 143 13.03 6.90 9.92
CA GLY A 143 13.00 6.18 8.65
C GLY A 143 11.61 5.84 8.10
N ILE A 144 10.54 6.25 8.76
CA ILE A 144 9.19 6.15 8.17
C ILE A 144 8.93 7.31 7.19
N PHE A 145 8.35 7.00 6.03
CA PHE A 145 7.95 8.01 5.04
C PHE A 145 6.48 8.32 5.12
N ALA A 146 5.64 7.28 5.09
CA ALA A 146 4.20 7.40 5.08
C ALA A 146 3.53 6.16 5.67
N ALA A 147 2.32 6.35 6.16
CA ALA A 147 1.43 5.28 6.56
C ALA A 147 -0.01 5.61 6.13
N GLY A 148 -0.81 4.60 5.88
CA GLY A 148 -2.21 4.77 5.51
C GLY A 148 -3.06 3.55 5.78
N ALA A 149 -4.37 3.75 5.77
CA ALA A 149 -5.37 2.71 5.88
C ALA A 149 -6.47 2.90 4.84
N CYS A 150 -6.84 1.83 4.17
CA CYS A 150 -7.84 1.78 3.10
C CYS A 150 -8.97 0.83 3.49
N LYS A 151 -10.20 1.31 3.37
CA LYS A 151 -11.42 0.55 3.64
C LYS A 151 -11.86 -0.18 2.39
N THR A 152 -11.98 -1.51 2.43
CA THR A 152 -12.43 -2.33 1.29
C THR A 152 -13.86 -2.83 1.47
N GLY A 153 -14.39 -2.75 2.68
CA GLY A 153 -15.75 -3.12 3.06
C GLY A 153 -16.08 -2.57 4.44
N GLU A 154 -17.25 -2.87 4.97
CA GLU A 154 -17.68 -2.37 6.27
C GLU A 154 -16.71 -2.78 7.38
N ASN A 155 -16.29 -4.05 7.35
CA ASN A 155 -15.46 -4.67 8.38
C ASN A 155 -14.07 -5.09 7.87
N THR A 156 -13.72 -4.71 6.65
CA THR A 156 -12.48 -5.15 6.00
C THR A 156 -11.70 -3.98 5.42
N GLY A 157 -10.39 -4.15 5.37
CA GLY A 157 -9.48 -3.17 4.79
C GLY A 157 -8.04 -3.63 4.86
N PHE A 158 -7.16 -2.76 4.45
CA PHE A 158 -5.72 -2.95 4.58
C PHE A 158 -5.06 -1.66 5.03
N SER A 159 -3.96 -1.79 5.75
CA SER A 159 -3.08 -0.68 6.06
C SER A 159 -1.72 -0.87 5.41
N PHE A 160 -0.99 0.22 5.26
CA PHE A 160 0.37 0.20 4.73
C PHE A 160 1.26 1.17 5.49
N ASN A 161 2.56 0.89 5.47
CA ASN A 161 3.59 1.81 5.89
C ASN A 161 4.85 1.62 5.04
N PHE A 162 5.55 2.72 4.79
CA PHE A 162 6.71 2.81 3.93
C PHE A 162 7.91 3.33 4.73
N TRP A 163 9.05 2.64 4.62
CA TRP A 163 10.25 2.85 5.43
C TRP A 163 11.49 2.96 4.55
N THR A 164 12.52 3.60 5.05
CA THR A 164 13.82 3.64 4.38
C THR A 164 14.37 2.25 4.11
N ASP A 165 14.31 1.37 5.09
CA ASP A 165 14.87 0.03 5.05
C ASP A 165 14.33 -0.86 6.18
N THR A 166 14.76 -2.11 6.19
CA THR A 166 14.39 -3.11 7.21
C THR A 166 14.88 -2.71 8.61
N THR A 167 16.04 -2.06 8.72
CA THR A 167 16.60 -1.64 10.01
C THR A 167 15.70 -0.60 10.68
N ALA A 168 15.14 0.33 9.91
CA ALA A 168 14.18 1.31 10.42
C ALA A 168 12.91 0.63 11.00
N VAL A 169 12.38 -0.38 10.32
CA VAL A 169 11.24 -1.17 10.82
C VAL A 169 11.60 -1.91 12.11
N GLU A 170 12.76 -2.56 12.16
CA GLU A 170 13.21 -3.29 13.35
C GLU A 170 13.39 -2.37 14.56
N ASN A 171 13.96 -1.18 14.35
CA ASN A 171 14.13 -0.18 15.40
C ASN A 171 12.79 0.40 15.89
N ALA A 172 11.80 0.54 15.01
CA ALA A 172 10.45 1.01 15.35
C ALA A 172 9.59 -0.07 16.03
N ARG A 173 9.90 -1.36 15.81
CA ARG A 173 9.09 -2.50 16.26
C ARG A 173 8.73 -2.47 17.75
N PRO A 174 9.64 -2.17 18.72
CA PRO A 174 9.27 -2.15 20.14
C PRO A 174 8.15 -1.14 20.44
N VAL A 175 8.27 0.08 19.90
CA VAL A 175 7.29 1.16 20.10
C VAL A 175 5.95 0.80 19.45
N ILE A 176 5.99 0.30 18.22
CA ILE A 176 4.78 -0.03 17.46
C ILE A 176 4.07 -1.25 18.03
N SER A 177 4.81 -2.29 18.45
CA SER A 177 4.21 -3.49 19.03
C SER A 177 3.47 -3.19 20.34
N GLU A 178 4.00 -2.32 21.18
CA GLU A 178 3.34 -1.91 22.42
C GLU A 178 1.99 -1.23 22.12
N VAL A 179 1.98 -0.33 21.14
CA VAL A 179 0.79 0.42 20.72
C VAL A 179 -0.24 -0.48 20.04
N VAL A 180 0.20 -1.34 19.12
CA VAL A 180 -0.69 -2.14 18.27
C VAL A 180 -1.25 -3.36 19.00
N SER A 181 -0.50 -3.97 19.92
CA SER A 181 -0.92 -5.21 20.59
C SER A 181 -2.21 -5.08 21.39
N SER A 182 -2.45 -3.92 22.02
CA SER A 182 -3.69 -3.65 22.77
C SER A 182 -4.90 -3.54 21.83
N ALA A 183 -4.71 -2.98 20.66
CA ALA A 183 -5.80 -2.69 19.73
C ALA A 183 -6.16 -3.88 18.84
N VAL A 184 -5.18 -4.71 18.47
CA VAL A 184 -5.45 -5.90 17.62
C VAL A 184 -6.49 -6.79 18.33
N SER A 185 -6.36 -7.02 19.64
CA SER A 185 -7.32 -7.84 20.38
C SER A 185 -8.70 -7.20 20.53
N GLU A 186 -8.81 -5.88 20.52
CA GLU A 186 -10.07 -5.16 20.71
C GLU A 186 -10.81 -4.84 19.40
N LEU A 187 -10.06 -4.70 18.30
CA LEU A 187 -10.60 -4.23 17.03
C LEU A 187 -10.65 -5.31 15.94
N ILE A 188 -9.71 -6.24 15.95
CA ILE A 188 -9.52 -7.21 14.86
C ILE A 188 -9.93 -8.61 15.34
N SER A 189 -10.79 -9.29 14.57
CA SER A 189 -11.30 -10.63 14.91
C SER A 189 -10.41 -11.77 14.42
N GLU A 190 -9.61 -11.54 13.39
CA GLU A 190 -8.73 -12.52 12.77
C GLU A 190 -7.30 -12.00 12.68
N GLU A 191 -6.31 -12.89 12.75
CA GLU A 191 -4.91 -12.49 12.60
C GLU A 191 -4.69 -11.89 11.20
N PRO A 192 -4.21 -10.63 11.11
CA PRO A 192 -3.99 -9.98 9.84
C PRO A 192 -2.82 -10.61 9.09
N LYS A 193 -2.91 -10.65 7.76
CA LYS A 193 -1.80 -11.09 6.89
C LYS A 193 -0.89 -9.91 6.59
N GLU A 194 0.41 -10.14 6.72
CA GLU A 194 1.43 -9.15 6.43
C GLU A 194 2.21 -9.52 5.17
N TYR A 195 2.48 -8.53 4.34
CA TYR A 195 3.34 -8.63 3.15
C TYR A 195 4.34 -7.48 3.19
N SER A 196 5.62 -7.77 3.07
CA SER A 196 6.69 -6.77 3.03
C SER A 196 7.68 -7.06 1.90
N GLY A 197 8.25 -6.01 1.34
CA GLY A 197 9.23 -6.12 0.27
C GLY A 197 9.93 -4.81 -0.04
N VAL A 198 11.15 -4.90 -0.55
CA VAL A 198 11.92 -3.73 -0.99
C VAL A 198 11.47 -3.32 -2.38
N CYS A 199 10.91 -2.12 -2.49
CA CYS A 199 10.42 -1.57 -3.73
C CYS A 199 11.51 -0.81 -4.48
N ASN A 200 11.89 -1.35 -5.64
CA ASN A 200 12.82 -0.73 -6.58
C ASN A 200 12.10 -0.17 -7.82
N ILE A 201 10.79 -0.34 -7.90
CA ILE A 201 9.95 0.14 -8.98
C ILE A 201 8.93 1.08 -8.36
N VAL A 202 9.16 2.36 -8.53
CA VAL A 202 8.35 3.44 -7.96
C VAL A 202 8.23 4.54 -8.99
N LYS A 203 7.04 5.11 -9.13
CA LYS A 203 6.80 6.33 -9.88
C LYS A 203 5.73 7.16 -9.17
N ASN A 204 6.12 8.33 -8.69
CA ASN A 204 5.20 9.32 -8.15
C ASN A 204 4.92 10.38 -9.23
N TYR A 205 3.67 10.75 -9.38
CA TYR A 205 3.23 11.78 -10.34
C TYR A 205 2.95 13.11 -9.67
N VAL A 206 2.94 13.13 -8.35
CA VAL A 206 2.77 14.33 -7.52
C VAL A 206 3.75 14.30 -6.36
N ASP A 207 4.02 15.44 -5.74
CA ASP A 207 4.66 15.51 -4.44
C ASP A 207 3.67 15.10 -3.35
N PHE A 208 4.10 14.30 -2.38
CA PHE A 208 3.33 14.04 -1.17
C PHE A 208 3.94 14.85 -0.02
N PRO A 209 3.32 15.98 0.35
CA PRO A 209 3.82 16.85 1.41
C PRO A 209 3.70 16.18 2.77
N VAL A 210 4.51 16.64 3.72
CA VAL A 210 4.38 16.22 5.13
C VAL A 210 3.01 16.62 5.68
N GLY A 211 2.34 15.70 6.33
CA GLY A 211 1.04 15.93 6.94
C GLY A 211 0.01 14.85 6.61
N LYS A 212 -1.25 15.16 6.89
CA LYS A 212 -2.35 14.22 6.63
C LYS A 212 -2.57 14.08 5.12
N LEU A 213 -2.63 12.84 4.67
CA LEU A 213 -2.90 12.53 3.24
C LEU A 213 -4.31 12.93 2.79
N SER A 214 -5.25 13.12 3.74
CA SER A 214 -6.58 13.67 3.46
C SER A 214 -6.53 15.11 2.91
N ASP A 215 -5.49 15.87 3.24
CA ASP A 215 -5.39 17.29 2.90
C ASP A 215 -4.92 17.51 1.44
N LEU A 216 -4.46 16.45 0.78
CA LEU A 216 -4.10 16.49 -0.66
C LEU A 216 -5.29 16.70 -1.60
N ASN A 217 -6.51 16.58 -1.12
CA ASN A 217 -7.75 16.72 -1.91
C ASN A 217 -8.49 18.04 -1.63
N SER A 218 -7.90 18.95 -0.84
CA SER A 218 -8.52 20.24 -0.47
C SER A 218 -8.09 21.40 -1.40
#